data_287c08314e82b316c7503aaf52142b3a
#
_entry.id   287c08314e82b316c7503aaf52142b3a
#
_cell.length_a   1.000
_cell.length_b   1.000
_cell.length_c   1.000
_cell.angle_alpha   90.00
_cell.angle_beta   90.00
_cell.angle_gamma   90.00
#
_symmetry.space_group_name_H-M   'P 1'
#
loop_
_entity.id
_entity.type
_entity.pdbx_description
1 polymer ?
#
loop_
_entity_poly.entity_id
_entity_poly.type
_entity_poly.pdbx_seq_one_letter_code
_entity_poly.pdbx_strand_id
1 'polypeptide(L)'
;MCATTARTLVIIPAHNEARNIGQVLAEISSLKLNLDVLVVDDNSVDETASVAARAGAYVLRLPCNLGYGGAVQAGFRYAVHYGYDFGVLMDADGQHTASSIVDLLRVVQEGKADVALGSRFLGRMEYRTSFVKRLGMAFFSYVVSRITGRRITDATSGFQAMNRDVMAFFATDNYPVDFPDADTILLLHFAGFHLEEVPVLMRERLSGESMHSSWKPIYYISKMFLAIFIVLLRQRTRSNAVRPGKKSSGGENAPHA
;
A
#
# COMPACT_ATOMS: atom_id res chain seq x y z
N MET A 1 16.04 -31.14 2.66
CA MET A 1 15.56 -29.91 2.04
C MET A 1 15.75 -28.81 3.10
N CYS A 2 16.69 -27.89 2.89
CA CYS A 2 16.83 -26.71 3.76
C CYS A 2 15.58 -25.86 3.57
N ALA A 3 14.76 -25.69 4.62
CA ALA A 3 13.66 -24.74 4.58
C ALA A 3 14.28 -23.36 4.37
N THR A 4 14.14 -22.81 3.17
CA THR A 4 14.55 -21.43 2.88
C THR A 4 13.67 -20.56 3.79
N THR A 5 14.27 -19.88 4.75
CA THR A 5 13.55 -18.92 5.59
C THR A 5 12.98 -17.84 4.68
N ALA A 6 11.66 -17.62 4.79
CA ALA A 6 10.95 -16.62 4.00
C ALA A 6 11.59 -15.24 4.18
N ARG A 7 11.88 -14.53 3.07
CA ARG A 7 12.54 -13.23 3.07
C ARG A 7 11.51 -12.11 3.08
N THR A 8 11.71 -11.17 3.98
CA THR A 8 10.81 -10.01 4.14
C THR A 8 11.56 -8.71 3.88
N LEU A 9 10.99 -7.82 3.08
CA LEU A 9 11.49 -6.48 2.80
C LEU A 9 10.56 -5.43 3.40
N VAL A 10 11.11 -4.53 4.21
CA VAL A 10 10.42 -3.29 4.61
C VAL A 10 10.78 -2.22 3.57
N ILE A 11 9.76 -1.67 2.91
CA ILE A 11 9.87 -0.64 1.86
C ILE A 11 9.47 0.69 2.47
N ILE A 12 10.39 1.67 2.44
CA ILE A 12 10.19 3.00 3.01
C ILE A 12 10.42 4.04 1.92
N PRO A 13 9.35 4.58 1.30
CA PRO A 13 9.49 5.73 0.41
C PRO A 13 9.87 6.96 1.24
N ALA A 14 10.86 7.73 0.77
CA ALA A 14 11.37 8.89 1.48
C ALA A 14 11.71 10.04 0.52
N HIS A 15 11.28 11.26 0.89
CA HIS A 15 11.67 12.48 0.19
C HIS A 15 11.90 13.60 1.21
N ASN A 16 13.16 14.02 1.38
CA ASN A 16 13.57 15.03 2.35
C ASN A 16 13.19 14.68 3.80
N GLU A 17 13.48 13.43 4.20
CA GLU A 17 13.18 12.87 5.53
C GLU A 17 14.46 12.61 6.37
N ALA A 18 15.57 13.29 6.09
CA ALA A 18 16.85 13.11 6.79
C ALA A 18 16.72 13.20 8.32
N ARG A 19 15.77 13.99 8.83
CA ARG A 19 15.54 14.18 10.27
C ARG A 19 14.84 13.00 10.94
N ASN A 20 14.05 12.24 10.19
CA ASN A 20 13.17 11.19 10.72
C ASN A 20 13.69 9.79 10.40
N ILE A 21 14.27 9.59 9.20
CA ILE A 21 14.58 8.25 8.69
C ILE A 21 15.53 7.47 9.59
N GLY A 22 16.51 8.14 10.23
CA GLY A 22 17.45 7.48 11.14
C GLY A 22 16.77 6.85 12.35
N GLN A 23 15.78 7.52 12.94
CA GLN A 23 15.01 7.01 14.06
C GLN A 23 14.09 5.87 13.64
N VAL A 24 13.42 5.99 12.49
CA VAL A 24 12.57 4.93 11.93
C VAL A 24 13.37 3.63 11.73
N LEU A 25 14.56 3.74 11.15
CA LEU A 25 15.44 2.60 10.92
C LEU A 25 15.96 1.99 12.23
N ALA A 26 16.28 2.82 13.23
CA ALA A 26 16.70 2.34 14.55
C ALA A 26 15.54 1.58 15.26
N GLU A 27 14.30 2.06 15.15
CA GLU A 27 13.13 1.36 15.70
C GLU A 27 12.92 0.00 15.02
N ILE A 28 13.03 -0.09 13.69
CA ILE A 28 12.92 -1.37 12.96
C ILE A 28 14.03 -2.33 13.38
N SER A 29 15.26 -1.85 13.46
CA SER A 29 16.42 -2.67 13.89
C SER A 29 16.25 -3.22 15.32
N SER A 30 15.58 -2.45 16.21
CA SER A 30 15.33 -2.86 17.60
C SER A 30 14.40 -4.07 17.73
N LEU A 31 13.62 -4.39 16.70
CA LEU A 31 12.75 -5.58 16.68
C LEU A 31 13.54 -6.89 16.66
N LYS A 32 14.82 -6.84 16.26
CA LYS A 32 15.71 -8.03 16.13
C LYS A 32 15.10 -9.15 15.27
N LEU A 33 14.30 -8.76 14.28
CA LEU A 33 13.73 -9.66 13.28
C LEU A 33 14.66 -9.74 12.06
N ASN A 34 14.61 -10.86 11.35
CA ASN A 34 15.31 -11.01 10.08
C ASN A 34 14.56 -10.27 8.96
N LEU A 35 14.70 -8.95 8.92
CA LEU A 35 14.09 -8.07 7.95
C LEU A 35 15.17 -7.33 7.17
N ASP A 36 15.07 -7.34 5.85
CA ASP A 36 15.78 -6.39 5.00
C ASP A 36 15.00 -5.07 4.94
N VAL A 37 15.69 -3.94 4.93
CA VAL A 37 15.04 -2.62 4.83
C VAL A 37 15.54 -1.90 3.60
N LEU A 38 14.61 -1.44 2.75
CA LEU A 38 14.88 -0.64 1.57
C LEU A 38 14.28 0.76 1.75
N VAL A 39 15.12 1.76 1.74
CA VAL A 39 14.71 3.15 1.61
C VAL A 39 14.73 3.53 0.14
N VAL A 40 13.56 3.90 -0.40
CA VAL A 40 13.44 4.43 -1.76
C VAL A 40 13.51 5.94 -1.67
N ASP A 41 14.68 6.50 -1.96
CA ASP A 41 14.93 7.94 -1.95
C ASP A 41 14.42 8.57 -3.25
N ASP A 42 13.27 9.27 -3.14
CA ASP A 42 12.60 9.93 -4.27
C ASP A 42 13.26 11.27 -4.62
N ASN A 43 14.56 11.20 -4.96
CA ASN A 43 15.40 12.33 -5.33
C ASN A 43 15.43 13.44 -4.26
N SER A 44 15.72 13.07 -3.00
CA SER A 44 15.93 14.03 -1.92
C SER A 44 17.08 14.97 -2.20
N VAL A 45 16.93 16.22 -1.76
CA VAL A 45 18.01 17.24 -1.81
C VAL A 45 18.77 17.36 -0.49
N ASP A 46 18.26 16.72 0.56
CA ASP A 46 18.89 16.65 1.89
C ASP A 46 19.69 15.33 2.05
N GLU A 47 20.13 15.05 3.27
CA GLU A 47 20.94 13.88 3.62
C GLU A 47 20.15 12.57 3.77
N THR A 48 18.90 12.46 3.30
CA THR A 48 18.03 11.27 3.49
C THR A 48 18.74 9.99 3.08
N ALA A 49 19.29 9.92 1.87
CA ALA A 49 19.96 8.73 1.36
C ALA A 49 21.20 8.35 2.18
N SER A 50 22.01 9.33 2.57
CA SER A 50 23.24 9.09 3.33
C SER A 50 22.95 8.66 4.77
N VAL A 51 21.92 9.23 5.42
CA VAL A 51 21.45 8.81 6.75
C VAL A 51 20.95 7.37 6.70
N ALA A 52 20.13 7.03 5.71
CA ALA A 52 19.59 5.68 5.54
C ALA A 52 20.72 4.63 5.33
N ALA A 53 21.68 4.93 4.46
CA ALA A 53 22.81 4.03 4.21
C ALA A 53 23.69 3.82 5.45
N ARG A 54 23.97 4.89 6.22
CA ARG A 54 24.72 4.77 7.49
C ARG A 54 23.99 3.96 8.55
N ALA A 55 22.66 3.94 8.52
CA ALA A 55 21.83 3.11 9.40
C ALA A 55 21.72 1.64 8.95
N GLY A 56 22.38 1.25 7.85
CA GLY A 56 22.44 -0.13 7.36
C GLY A 56 21.29 -0.54 6.44
N ALA A 57 20.45 0.39 5.98
CA ALA A 57 19.42 0.11 5.01
C ALA A 57 19.99 0.03 3.58
N TYR A 58 19.35 -0.78 2.73
CA TYR A 58 19.52 -0.64 1.28
C TYR A 58 18.92 0.70 0.84
N VAL A 59 19.54 1.38 -0.10
CA VAL A 59 19.04 2.65 -0.63
C VAL A 59 18.90 2.56 -2.14
N LEU A 60 17.67 2.76 -2.61
CA LEU A 60 17.35 2.92 -4.02
C LEU A 60 17.09 4.41 -4.29
N ARG A 61 18.08 5.10 -4.87
CA ARG A 61 17.93 6.51 -5.22
C ARG A 61 17.34 6.66 -6.61
N LEU A 62 16.19 7.36 -6.70
CA LEU A 62 15.54 7.65 -7.97
C LEU A 62 16.21 8.86 -8.67
N PRO A 63 16.31 8.86 -10.00
CA PRO A 63 16.98 9.93 -10.75
C PRO A 63 16.20 11.24 -10.76
N CYS A 64 14.90 11.20 -10.49
CA CYS A 64 14.01 12.34 -10.38
C CYS A 64 12.91 12.05 -9.38
N ASN A 65 12.22 13.08 -8.88
CA ASN A 65 11.07 12.91 -8.00
C ASN A 65 9.89 12.35 -8.81
N LEU A 66 9.52 11.11 -8.52
CA LEU A 66 8.37 10.40 -9.12
C LEU A 66 7.10 10.52 -8.29
N GLY A 67 7.18 11.11 -7.10
CA GLY A 67 6.11 11.15 -6.12
C GLY A 67 5.97 9.85 -5.34
N TYR A 68 5.14 9.90 -4.30
CA TYR A 68 4.96 8.80 -3.35
C TYR A 68 4.66 7.46 -4.04
N GLY A 69 3.66 7.44 -4.93
CA GLY A 69 3.27 6.21 -5.61
C GLY A 69 4.37 5.64 -6.51
N GLY A 70 5.11 6.51 -7.22
CA GLY A 70 6.25 6.09 -8.04
C GLY A 70 7.38 5.49 -7.21
N ALA A 71 7.69 6.07 -6.06
CA ALA A 71 8.69 5.55 -5.12
C ALA A 71 8.28 4.19 -4.54
N VAL A 72 7.01 4.05 -4.12
CA VAL A 72 6.47 2.77 -3.63
C VAL A 72 6.52 1.70 -4.71
N GLN A 73 6.09 2.02 -5.94
CA GLN A 73 6.15 1.07 -7.05
C GLN A 73 7.58 0.62 -7.37
N ALA A 74 8.56 1.52 -7.31
CA ALA A 74 9.97 1.18 -7.45
C ALA A 74 10.42 0.19 -6.37
N GLY A 75 9.94 0.36 -5.13
CA GLY A 75 10.16 -0.57 -4.02
C GLY A 75 9.57 -1.96 -4.29
N PHE A 76 8.34 -2.05 -4.82
CA PHE A 76 7.75 -3.34 -5.19
C PHE A 76 8.51 -4.02 -6.33
N ARG A 77 8.94 -3.27 -7.34
CA ARG A 77 9.79 -3.81 -8.42
C ARG A 77 11.11 -4.36 -7.88
N TYR A 78 11.73 -3.67 -6.94
CA TYR A 78 12.92 -4.14 -6.23
C TYR A 78 12.63 -5.44 -5.48
N ALA A 79 11.56 -5.49 -4.68
CA ALA A 79 11.20 -6.68 -3.91
C ALA A 79 10.99 -7.92 -4.80
N VAL A 80 10.27 -7.76 -5.91
CA VAL A 80 10.01 -8.84 -6.87
C VAL A 80 11.32 -9.28 -7.57
N HIS A 81 12.14 -8.33 -8.00
CA HIS A 81 13.41 -8.61 -8.67
C HIS A 81 14.37 -9.41 -7.80
N TYR A 82 14.47 -9.09 -6.51
CA TYR A 82 15.36 -9.77 -5.57
C TYR A 82 14.71 -10.96 -4.86
N GLY A 83 13.48 -11.34 -5.22
CA GLY A 83 12.84 -12.57 -4.78
C GLY A 83 12.39 -12.55 -3.32
N TYR A 84 11.88 -11.45 -2.82
CA TYR A 84 11.25 -11.38 -1.50
C TYR A 84 9.89 -12.04 -1.50
N ASP A 85 9.57 -12.73 -0.39
CA ASP A 85 8.30 -13.45 -0.21
C ASP A 85 7.23 -12.54 0.38
N PHE A 86 7.64 -11.61 1.25
CA PHE A 86 6.75 -10.65 1.92
C PHE A 86 7.32 -9.24 1.83
N GLY A 87 6.43 -8.26 1.73
CA GLY A 87 6.74 -6.84 1.77
C GLY A 87 5.97 -6.14 2.89
N VAL A 88 6.61 -5.15 3.51
CA VAL A 88 5.94 -4.20 4.42
C VAL A 88 6.16 -2.81 3.86
N LEU A 89 5.08 -2.07 3.60
CA LEU A 89 5.14 -0.67 3.24
C LEU A 89 4.95 0.17 4.50
N MET A 90 5.88 1.08 4.77
CA MET A 90 5.89 1.96 5.95
C MET A 90 6.42 3.34 5.59
N ASP A 91 5.82 4.40 6.14
CA ASP A 91 6.24 5.78 5.88
C ASP A 91 7.53 6.16 6.64
N ALA A 92 8.29 7.11 6.08
CA ALA A 92 9.55 7.60 6.65
C ALA A 92 9.39 8.63 7.78
N ASP A 93 8.15 9.11 8.06
CA ASP A 93 7.87 10.24 8.96
C ASP A 93 7.80 9.89 10.45
N GLY A 94 7.92 8.61 10.78
CA GLY A 94 7.91 8.09 12.15
C GLY A 94 6.53 8.02 12.81
N GLN A 95 5.44 8.22 12.08
CA GLN A 95 4.09 8.08 12.63
C GLN A 95 3.73 6.63 12.95
N HIS A 96 4.22 5.68 12.17
CA HIS A 96 3.99 4.25 12.37
C HIS A 96 4.99 3.67 13.37
N THR A 97 4.51 2.86 14.30
CA THR A 97 5.38 2.15 15.24
C THR A 97 5.92 0.87 14.60
N ALA A 98 7.24 0.67 14.67
CA ALA A 98 7.86 -0.53 14.12
C ALA A 98 7.29 -1.82 14.73
N SER A 99 6.83 -1.82 15.99
CA SER A 99 6.22 -2.99 16.63
C SER A 99 4.99 -3.53 15.88
N SER A 100 4.22 -2.67 15.22
CA SER A 100 3.05 -3.09 14.43
C SER A 100 3.41 -3.90 13.18
N ILE A 101 4.67 -3.87 12.72
CA ILE A 101 5.18 -4.72 11.63
C ILE A 101 4.94 -6.19 11.94
N VAL A 102 5.15 -6.59 13.21
CA VAL A 102 4.99 -7.99 13.66
C VAL A 102 3.57 -8.50 13.46
N ASP A 103 2.58 -7.68 13.85
CA ASP A 103 1.17 -8.07 13.77
C ASP A 103 0.67 -8.09 12.32
N LEU A 104 1.10 -7.13 11.50
CA LEU A 104 0.82 -7.11 10.06
C LEU A 104 1.42 -8.33 9.35
N LEU A 105 2.71 -8.61 9.59
CA LEU A 105 3.39 -9.75 8.97
C LEU A 105 2.78 -11.09 9.38
N ARG A 106 2.35 -11.24 10.64
CA ARG A 106 1.72 -12.47 11.11
C ARG A 106 0.51 -12.85 10.28
N VAL A 107 -0.35 -11.89 9.91
CA VAL A 107 -1.56 -12.15 9.13
C VAL A 107 -1.22 -12.69 7.74
N VAL A 108 -0.23 -12.11 7.05
CA VAL A 108 0.15 -12.54 5.70
C VAL A 108 1.02 -13.80 5.71
N GLN A 109 1.89 -13.98 6.69
CA GLN A 109 2.74 -15.17 6.83
C GLN A 109 1.95 -16.43 7.23
N GLU A 110 0.88 -16.27 8.01
CA GLU A 110 -0.05 -17.36 8.34
C GLU A 110 -1.05 -17.65 7.20
N GLY A 111 -1.00 -16.89 6.10
CA GLY A 111 -1.90 -17.06 4.95
C GLY A 111 -3.36 -16.70 5.25
N LYS A 112 -3.62 -15.90 6.29
CA LYS A 112 -4.97 -15.42 6.62
C LYS A 112 -5.48 -14.40 5.59
N ALA A 113 -4.57 -13.58 5.07
CA ALA A 113 -4.85 -12.62 4.00
C ALA A 113 -3.64 -12.46 3.09
N ASP A 114 -3.88 -11.93 1.88
CA ASP A 114 -2.83 -11.54 0.94
C ASP A 114 -2.25 -10.17 1.32
N VAL A 115 -3.08 -9.32 1.93
CA VAL A 115 -2.72 -7.98 2.45
C VAL A 115 -3.27 -7.79 3.86
N ALA A 116 -2.40 -7.39 4.76
CA ALA A 116 -2.76 -6.86 6.08
C ALA A 116 -2.65 -5.34 6.04
N LEU A 117 -3.77 -4.65 6.25
CA LEU A 117 -3.87 -3.19 6.28
C LEU A 117 -3.87 -2.69 7.72
N GLY A 118 -2.92 -1.85 8.08
CA GLY A 118 -2.86 -1.24 9.41
C GLY A 118 -3.95 -0.20 9.60
N SER A 119 -4.97 -0.49 10.42
CA SER A 119 -6.05 0.45 10.68
C SER A 119 -5.80 1.25 11.95
N ARG A 120 -5.81 2.58 11.80
CA ARG A 120 -5.74 3.56 12.90
C ARG A 120 -7.00 3.56 13.75
N PHE A 121 -8.13 3.18 13.15
CA PHE A 121 -9.45 3.21 13.82
C PHE A 121 -9.76 1.93 14.61
N LEU A 122 -9.04 0.84 14.36
CA LEU A 122 -9.08 -0.38 15.16
C LEU A 122 -8.06 -0.34 16.30
N GLY A 123 -6.99 0.46 16.17
CA GLY A 123 -5.93 0.63 17.16
C GLY A 123 -6.14 1.84 18.07
N ARG A 124 -5.05 2.28 18.71
CA ARG A 124 -5.01 3.52 19.50
C ARG A 124 -4.41 4.65 18.68
N MET A 125 -5.14 5.75 18.56
CA MET A 125 -4.60 7.00 18.02
C MET A 125 -4.09 7.88 19.16
N GLU A 126 -2.80 8.15 19.16
CA GLU A 126 -2.16 9.06 20.15
C GLU A 126 -2.10 10.50 19.64
N TYR A 127 -2.70 10.81 18.48
CA TYR A 127 -2.72 12.17 17.95
C TYR A 127 -4.14 12.63 17.61
N ARG A 128 -4.35 13.96 17.65
CA ARG A 128 -5.63 14.57 17.33
C ARG A 128 -5.72 14.85 15.82
N THR A 129 -6.67 14.19 15.16
CA THR A 129 -7.00 14.49 13.77
C THR A 129 -8.10 15.54 13.70
N SER A 130 -8.01 16.49 12.75
CA SER A 130 -9.08 17.48 12.57
C SER A 130 -10.40 16.79 12.19
N PHE A 131 -11.52 17.39 12.63
CA PHE A 131 -12.87 16.85 12.35
C PHE A 131 -13.11 16.64 10.84
N VAL A 132 -12.66 17.58 9.99
CA VAL A 132 -12.80 17.52 8.53
C VAL A 132 -12.04 16.32 7.95
N LYS A 133 -10.81 16.07 8.40
CA LYS A 133 -10.04 14.90 7.97
C LYS A 133 -10.73 13.60 8.38
N ARG A 134 -11.24 13.52 9.62
CA ARG A 134 -11.97 12.34 10.10
C ARG A 134 -13.22 12.07 9.26
N LEU A 135 -13.98 13.11 8.92
CA LEU A 135 -15.18 12.97 8.08
C LEU A 135 -14.82 12.46 6.68
N GLY A 136 -13.75 13.00 6.08
CA GLY A 136 -13.25 12.53 4.78
C GLY A 136 -12.81 11.07 4.80
N MET A 137 -12.02 10.67 5.81
CA MET A 137 -11.60 9.27 5.97
C MET A 137 -12.79 8.33 6.16
N ALA A 138 -13.76 8.70 7.02
CA ALA A 138 -14.97 7.92 7.25
C ALA A 138 -15.82 7.78 5.98
N PHE A 139 -15.92 8.84 5.18
CA PHE A 139 -16.62 8.81 3.90
C PHE A 139 -15.97 7.82 2.92
N PHE A 140 -14.63 7.89 2.73
CA PHE A 140 -13.95 6.97 1.82
C PHE A 140 -14.00 5.52 2.32
N SER A 141 -13.85 5.30 3.63
CA SER A 141 -14.04 3.97 4.23
C SER A 141 -15.45 3.42 3.99
N TYR A 142 -16.47 4.27 4.09
CA TYR A 142 -17.85 3.88 3.76
C TYR A 142 -18.01 3.49 2.28
N VAL A 143 -17.47 4.31 1.35
CA VAL A 143 -17.55 4.03 -0.09
C VAL A 143 -16.85 2.71 -0.44
N VAL A 144 -15.61 2.53 0.05
CA VAL A 144 -14.86 1.29 -0.18
C VAL A 144 -15.59 0.09 0.42
N SER A 145 -16.10 0.21 1.65
CA SER A 145 -16.87 -0.87 2.30
C SER A 145 -18.12 -1.26 1.50
N ARG A 146 -18.82 -0.28 0.92
CA ARG A 146 -20.01 -0.52 0.08
C ARG A 146 -19.68 -1.24 -1.22
N ILE A 147 -18.54 -0.92 -1.84
CA ILE A 147 -18.10 -1.52 -3.11
C ILE A 147 -17.53 -2.93 -2.87
N THR A 148 -16.73 -3.09 -1.84
CA THR A 148 -16.07 -4.38 -1.54
C THR A 148 -16.98 -5.38 -0.83
N GLY A 149 -18.12 -4.93 -0.29
CA GLY A 149 -18.98 -5.77 0.56
C GLY A 149 -18.34 -6.16 1.90
N ARG A 150 -17.22 -5.58 2.27
CA ARG A 150 -16.48 -5.82 3.51
C ARG A 150 -16.35 -4.54 4.31
N ARG A 151 -16.37 -4.64 5.63
CA ARG A 151 -16.14 -3.47 6.49
C ARG A 151 -14.67 -3.09 6.43
N ILE A 152 -14.37 -1.92 5.84
CA ILE A 152 -13.06 -1.28 5.83
C ILE A 152 -13.16 -0.04 6.71
N THR A 153 -12.33 0.02 7.76
CA THR A 153 -12.38 1.14 8.73
C THR A 153 -11.37 2.23 8.38
N ASP A 154 -10.28 1.88 7.70
CA ASP A 154 -9.22 2.83 7.33
C ASP A 154 -8.77 2.66 5.88
N ALA A 155 -9.52 3.24 4.95
CA ALA A 155 -9.22 3.18 3.52
C ALA A 155 -8.05 4.09 3.08
N THR A 156 -7.42 4.80 4.01
CA THR A 156 -6.34 5.77 3.71
C THR A 156 -5.04 5.46 4.45
N SER A 157 -4.85 4.21 4.87
CA SER A 157 -3.63 3.80 5.54
C SER A 157 -2.59 3.32 4.53
N GLY A 158 -1.40 3.95 4.55
CA GLY A 158 -0.23 3.50 3.79
C GLY A 158 0.54 2.35 4.47
N PHE A 159 0.23 2.01 5.72
CA PHE A 159 0.94 0.97 6.46
C PHE A 159 0.34 -0.40 6.19
N GLN A 160 1.05 -1.22 5.43
CA GLN A 160 0.55 -2.50 4.92
C GLN A 160 1.64 -3.56 4.92
N ALA A 161 1.26 -4.82 5.21
CA ALA A 161 2.08 -5.97 4.86
C ALA A 161 1.38 -6.78 3.75
N MET A 162 2.16 -7.42 2.89
CA MET A 162 1.62 -8.13 1.74
C MET A 162 2.51 -9.30 1.32
N ASN A 163 1.91 -10.28 0.66
CA ASN A 163 2.60 -11.41 0.08
C ASN A 163 3.24 -11.05 -1.28
N ARG A 164 4.01 -11.98 -1.83
CA ARG A 164 4.72 -11.82 -3.10
C ARG A 164 3.79 -11.54 -4.28
N ASP A 165 2.61 -12.16 -4.32
CA ASP A 165 1.69 -12.04 -5.45
C ASP A 165 1.11 -10.63 -5.53
N VAL A 166 0.82 -10.02 -4.38
CA VAL A 166 0.40 -8.61 -4.29
C VAL A 166 1.52 -7.67 -4.71
N MET A 167 2.76 -7.90 -4.24
CA MET A 167 3.91 -7.11 -4.67
C MET A 167 4.12 -7.21 -6.19
N ALA A 168 4.00 -8.41 -6.76
CA ALA A 168 4.10 -8.63 -8.20
C ALA A 168 2.99 -7.92 -8.98
N PHE A 169 1.75 -7.93 -8.47
CA PHE A 169 0.62 -7.21 -9.05
C PHE A 169 0.87 -5.69 -9.07
N PHE A 170 1.40 -5.12 -7.99
CA PHE A 170 1.69 -3.69 -7.89
C PHE A 170 3.02 -3.27 -8.55
N ALA A 171 3.94 -4.18 -8.78
CA ALA A 171 5.17 -3.91 -9.52
C ALA A 171 4.91 -3.62 -11.01
N THR A 172 3.71 -3.95 -11.52
CA THR A 172 3.23 -3.63 -12.87
C THR A 172 2.57 -2.25 -12.90
N ASP A 173 2.00 -1.86 -14.06
CA ASP A 173 1.32 -0.57 -14.25
C ASP A 173 -0.07 -0.48 -13.55
N ASN A 174 -0.32 -1.36 -12.58
CA ASN A 174 -1.55 -1.34 -11.79
C ASN A 174 -1.47 -0.45 -10.55
N TYR A 175 -0.26 -0.06 -10.10
CA TYR A 175 -0.12 0.78 -8.91
C TYR A 175 -0.38 2.26 -9.23
N PRO A 176 -1.23 2.95 -8.46
CA PRO A 176 -1.50 4.37 -8.68
C PRO A 176 -0.25 5.22 -8.44
N VAL A 177 0.05 6.12 -9.38
CA VAL A 177 1.22 7.00 -9.28
C VAL A 177 1.02 8.08 -8.22
N ASP A 178 -0.23 8.56 -8.09
CA ASP A 178 -0.59 9.62 -7.15
C ASP A 178 -1.47 9.06 -6.03
N PHE A 179 -1.11 9.34 -4.78
CA PHE A 179 -1.92 9.04 -3.57
C PHE A 179 -2.61 7.67 -3.60
N PRO A 180 -1.84 6.57 -3.50
CA PRO A 180 -2.37 5.22 -3.49
C PRO A 180 -3.09 4.94 -2.16
N ASP A 181 -4.38 5.22 -2.10
CA ASP A 181 -5.21 5.09 -0.91
C ASP A 181 -6.40 4.12 -1.15
N ALA A 182 -7.62 4.63 -1.14
CA ALA A 182 -8.85 3.85 -1.32
C ALA A 182 -8.91 3.10 -2.66
N ASP A 183 -8.29 3.62 -3.70
CA ASP A 183 -8.21 3.00 -5.03
C ASP A 183 -7.35 1.73 -5.03
N THR A 184 -6.27 1.66 -4.24
CA THR A 184 -5.46 0.44 -4.11
C THR A 184 -6.26 -0.70 -3.51
N ILE A 185 -7.09 -0.42 -2.50
CA ILE A 185 -7.97 -1.42 -1.88
C ILE A 185 -8.99 -1.95 -2.89
N LEU A 186 -9.57 -1.06 -3.71
CA LEU A 186 -10.50 -1.46 -4.77
C LEU A 186 -9.80 -2.28 -5.86
N LEU A 187 -8.58 -1.90 -6.26
CA LEU A 187 -7.78 -2.66 -7.23
C LEU A 187 -7.49 -4.07 -6.72
N LEU A 188 -7.08 -4.22 -5.46
CA LEU A 188 -6.85 -5.51 -4.82
C LEU A 188 -8.13 -6.35 -4.76
N HIS A 189 -9.24 -5.74 -4.34
CA HIS A 189 -10.54 -6.42 -4.29
C HIS A 189 -10.97 -6.95 -5.67
N PHE A 190 -10.87 -6.14 -6.72
CA PHE A 190 -11.24 -6.55 -8.08
C PHE A 190 -10.24 -7.53 -8.71
N ALA A 191 -9.00 -7.56 -8.24
CA ALA A 191 -8.02 -8.56 -8.61
C ALA A 191 -8.22 -9.90 -7.86
N GLY A 192 -9.12 -9.94 -6.87
CA GLY A 192 -9.47 -11.14 -6.11
C GLY A 192 -8.59 -11.39 -4.88
N PHE A 193 -7.75 -10.44 -4.48
CA PHE A 193 -6.93 -10.55 -3.28
C PHE A 193 -7.76 -10.40 -2.01
N HIS A 194 -7.37 -11.14 -0.98
CA HIS A 194 -7.96 -11.06 0.34
C HIS A 194 -7.24 -10.03 1.20
N LEU A 195 -8.00 -9.08 1.77
CA LEU A 195 -7.48 -8.03 2.63
C LEU A 195 -8.09 -8.16 4.03
N GLU A 196 -7.24 -8.01 5.06
CA GLU A 196 -7.63 -7.98 6.48
C GLU A 196 -7.08 -6.73 7.16
N GLU A 197 -7.87 -6.08 8.02
CA GLU A 197 -7.42 -4.94 8.81
C GLU A 197 -6.84 -5.40 10.15
N VAL A 198 -5.70 -4.82 10.50
CA VAL A 198 -4.98 -5.07 11.77
C VAL A 198 -4.92 -3.76 12.56
N PRO A 199 -5.25 -3.77 13.86
CA PRO A 199 -5.11 -2.58 14.69
C PRO A 199 -3.64 -2.16 14.79
N VAL A 200 -3.34 -0.89 14.51
CA VAL A 200 -2.00 -0.34 14.63
C VAL A 200 -1.97 0.89 15.53
N LEU A 201 -0.82 1.12 16.16
CA LEU A 201 -0.57 2.34 16.91
C LEU A 201 0.02 3.40 15.98
N MET A 202 -0.59 4.59 15.97
CA MET A 202 -0.09 5.74 15.22
C MET A 202 0.22 6.89 16.16
N ARG A 203 1.43 7.44 16.05
CA ARG A 203 1.95 8.57 16.84
C ARG A 203 1.83 9.88 16.08
N GLU A 204 2.11 10.98 16.75
CA GLU A 204 2.36 12.26 16.07
C GLU A 204 3.64 12.17 15.23
N ARG A 205 3.66 12.92 14.13
CA ARG A 205 4.84 13.03 13.27
C ARG A 205 6.03 13.54 14.06
N LEU A 206 7.20 12.96 13.91
CA LEU A 206 8.39 13.32 14.67
C LEU A 206 8.87 14.73 14.33
N SER A 207 8.87 15.10 13.01
CA SER A 207 9.27 16.43 12.56
C SER A 207 8.77 16.70 11.12
N GLY A 208 8.77 17.97 10.70
CA GLY A 208 8.45 18.37 9.32
C GLY A 208 7.01 18.87 9.12
N GLU A 209 6.77 19.50 7.97
CA GLU A 209 5.45 19.99 7.59
C GLU A 209 4.62 18.89 6.92
N SER A 210 3.32 18.82 7.25
CA SER A 210 2.40 17.92 6.56
C SER A 210 2.27 18.32 5.09
N MET A 211 2.37 17.38 4.16
CA MET A 211 2.09 17.61 2.73
C MET A 211 0.68 18.17 2.46
N HIS A 212 -0.19 18.22 3.47
CA HIS A 212 -1.59 18.62 3.40
C HIS A 212 -1.85 20.03 3.95
N SER A 213 -0.95 21.01 3.72
CA SER A 213 -1.15 22.40 4.11
C SER A 213 -2.06 23.16 3.13
N SER A 214 -3.02 23.88 3.67
CA SER A 214 -3.86 24.97 3.13
C SER A 214 -4.98 24.60 2.14
N TRP A 215 -4.81 24.57 0.83
CA TRP A 215 -5.89 24.34 -0.18
C TRP A 215 -5.98 22.89 -0.68
N LYS A 216 -5.06 22.06 -0.28
CA LYS A 216 -4.89 20.67 -0.71
C LYS A 216 -6.03 19.69 -0.33
N PRO A 217 -6.83 19.88 0.73
CA PRO A 217 -7.89 18.92 1.08
C PRO A 217 -8.97 18.78 0.00
N ILE A 218 -9.39 19.88 -0.63
CA ILE A 218 -10.43 19.84 -1.69
C ILE A 218 -9.88 19.16 -2.94
N TYR A 219 -8.66 19.48 -3.32
CA TYR A 219 -7.96 18.82 -4.43
C TYR A 219 -7.79 17.32 -4.17
N TYR A 220 -7.37 16.93 -2.98
CA TYR A 220 -7.22 15.53 -2.57
C TYR A 220 -8.56 14.77 -2.65
N ILE A 221 -9.64 15.34 -2.11
CA ILE A 221 -10.98 14.75 -2.17
C ILE A 221 -11.42 14.56 -3.63
N SER A 222 -11.31 15.60 -4.46
CA SER A 222 -11.71 15.53 -5.88
C SER A 222 -10.90 14.48 -6.65
N LYS A 223 -9.59 14.39 -6.36
CA LYS A 223 -8.70 13.42 -6.99
C LYS A 223 -9.02 12.00 -6.58
N MET A 224 -9.32 11.76 -5.30
CA MET A 224 -9.73 10.44 -4.82
C MET A 224 -11.05 9.97 -5.43
N PHE A 225 -12.04 10.87 -5.59
CA PHE A 225 -13.27 10.55 -6.33
C PHE A 225 -12.96 10.15 -7.77
N LEU A 226 -12.09 10.90 -8.45
CA LEU A 226 -11.70 10.60 -9.82
C LEU A 226 -10.98 9.23 -9.90
N ALA A 227 -10.06 8.95 -8.98
CA ALA A 227 -9.35 7.67 -8.92
C ALA A 227 -10.31 6.50 -8.73
N ILE A 228 -11.24 6.57 -7.77
CA ILE A 228 -12.29 5.56 -7.56
C ILE A 228 -13.14 5.39 -8.84
N PHE A 229 -13.55 6.49 -9.45
CA PHE A 229 -14.36 6.46 -10.68
C PHE A 229 -13.60 5.78 -11.84
N ILE A 230 -12.31 6.08 -12.02
CA ILE A 230 -11.47 5.44 -13.05
C ILE A 230 -11.34 3.92 -12.78
N VAL A 231 -11.11 3.51 -11.53
CA VAL A 231 -11.03 2.09 -11.17
C VAL A 231 -12.35 1.37 -11.50
N LEU A 232 -13.49 1.96 -11.17
CA LEU A 232 -14.80 1.39 -11.47
C LEU A 232 -15.08 1.31 -12.99
N LEU A 233 -14.69 2.31 -13.76
CA LEU A 233 -14.77 2.29 -15.23
C LEU A 233 -13.91 1.17 -15.84
N ARG A 234 -12.65 1.06 -15.41
CA ARG A 234 -11.74 -0.01 -15.85
C ARG A 234 -12.33 -1.40 -15.58
N GLN A 235 -12.93 -1.58 -14.42
CA GLN A 235 -13.56 -2.86 -14.06
C GLN A 235 -14.77 -3.17 -14.96
N ARG A 236 -15.63 -2.17 -15.22
CA ARG A 236 -16.79 -2.33 -16.11
C ARG A 236 -16.37 -2.72 -17.53
N THR A 237 -15.29 -2.12 -18.04
CA THR A 237 -14.78 -2.44 -19.37
C THR A 237 -14.22 -3.86 -19.44
N ARG A 238 -13.47 -4.32 -18.41
CA ARG A 238 -12.99 -5.71 -18.32
C ARG A 238 -14.13 -6.72 -18.23
N SER A 239 -15.15 -6.45 -17.43
CA SER A 239 -16.33 -7.32 -17.29
C SER A 239 -17.10 -7.46 -18.61
N ASN A 240 -17.19 -6.40 -19.41
CA ASN A 240 -17.84 -6.46 -20.72
C ASN A 240 -17.00 -7.18 -21.78
N ALA A 241 -15.66 -7.13 -21.69
CA ALA A 241 -14.77 -7.82 -22.60
C ALA A 241 -14.71 -9.34 -22.37
N VAL A 242 -15.06 -9.81 -21.19
CA VAL A 242 -15.02 -11.24 -20.78
C VAL A 242 -16.37 -11.95 -20.97
N ARG A 243 -17.43 -11.31 -21.47
CA ARG A 243 -18.66 -12.02 -21.85
C ARG A 243 -18.47 -12.69 -23.21
N PRO A 244 -18.14 -14.01 -23.29
CA PRO A 244 -18.17 -14.72 -24.55
C PRO A 244 -19.62 -14.75 -25.03
N GLY A 245 -19.83 -14.39 -26.29
CA GLY A 245 -21.14 -14.40 -26.93
C GLY A 245 -21.86 -15.71 -26.68
N LYS A 246 -23.09 -15.62 -26.19
CA LYS A 246 -24.03 -16.72 -26.07
C LYS A 246 -24.17 -17.33 -27.46
N LYS A 247 -23.51 -18.48 -27.73
CA LYS A 247 -23.75 -19.25 -28.95
C LYS A 247 -25.23 -19.61 -28.97
N SER A 248 -25.96 -19.03 -29.91
CA SER A 248 -27.31 -19.48 -30.26
C SER A 248 -27.21 -20.94 -30.71
N SER A 249 -27.82 -21.83 -29.95
CA SER A 249 -28.08 -23.18 -30.39
C SER A 249 -29.12 -23.12 -31.52
N GLY A 250 -28.65 -22.99 -32.76
CA GLY A 250 -29.44 -23.25 -33.91
C GLY A 250 -29.60 -24.78 -34.06
N GLY A 251 -30.82 -25.26 -33.90
CA GLY A 251 -31.17 -26.64 -34.17
C GLY A 251 -30.96 -26.95 -35.66
N GLU A 252 -30.19 -27.95 -35.92
CA GLU A 252 -30.09 -28.56 -37.25
C GLU A 252 -30.85 -29.89 -37.20
N ASN A 253 -32.06 -29.86 -37.79
CA ASN A 253 -32.83 -31.04 -38.14
C ASN A 253 -32.09 -31.78 -39.22
N ALA A 254 -31.71 -33.02 -38.98
CA ALA A 254 -31.27 -33.97 -40.01
C ALA A 254 -32.51 -34.55 -40.70
N PRO A 255 -32.57 -34.60 -42.04
CA PRO A 255 -33.59 -35.39 -42.73
C PRO A 255 -33.08 -36.84 -42.90
N HIS A 256 -33.99 -37.75 -42.60
CA HIS A 256 -33.88 -39.16 -43.01
C HIS A 256 -33.95 -39.28 -44.51
N ALA A 257 -33.04 -40.04 -45.10
CA ALA A 257 -33.22 -40.93 -46.25
C ALA A 257 -32.05 -41.94 -46.29
#